data_e51b1c70f6817f0be478f8b7482c3371
#
_entry.id   e51b1c70f6817f0be478f8b7482c3371
#
_cell.length_a   1.000
_cell.length_b   1.000
_cell.length_c   1.000
_cell.angle_alpha   90.00
_cell.angle_beta   90.00
_cell.angle_gamma   90.00
#
_symmetry.space_group_name_H-M   'P 1'
#
loop_
_entity.id
_entity.type
_entity.pdbx_description
1 polymer ?
#
loop_
_entity_poly.entity_id
_entity_poly.type
_entity_poly.pdbx_seq_one_letter_code
_entity_poly.pdbx_strand_id
1 'polypeptide(L)'
;MSHLDRRQLFQLAAATAAASTTRTTHAEPAGRMKVGTQHGTSGEILKVLAALGVNNICSTLPSPKFDEAWSVAGLRRLRERVESYGIRLEAVPLPLSSSYIAKSENPNIMLGKSPERDREIESIQHMIRNAAEAGIPMLKYNMSILGVVRTGTSPGRGGAPYSTFNYREAVASNPPLTEAGLVSENEAWDRIAYFLERVIPVAEENKVRMACHPHDPGMPKIEGFRGVHRVLGSVDGLKKFVEIHPSPYHGLNFCQGTVSEMLRDPNREIHDVIRYFAARKKIFNVHFRNIRGGFLNFQETFPDDGDVNFLEVIRTYQEAGYDGMLMPDHVPKIDGDEGGRQAFAFAFGYIRALIQMVYEKRA
;
A
#
# COMPACT_ATOMS: atom_id res chain seq x y z
N MET A 1 65.11 -17.93 -13.56
CA MET A 1 63.65 -17.95 -13.82
C MET A 1 63.05 -18.98 -12.91
N SER A 2 62.49 -18.56 -11.78
CA SER A 2 61.92 -19.44 -10.76
C SER A 2 60.50 -19.84 -11.16
N HIS A 3 60.24 -21.11 -11.33
CA HIS A 3 58.94 -21.69 -11.56
C HIS A 3 58.08 -21.55 -10.29
N LEU A 4 57.02 -20.76 -10.36
CA LEU A 4 55.96 -20.75 -9.34
C LEU A 4 55.21 -22.07 -9.37
N ASP A 5 55.13 -22.76 -8.23
CA ASP A 5 54.43 -24.00 -8.04
C ASP A 5 52.92 -23.82 -8.18
N ARG A 6 52.20 -24.77 -8.78
CA ARG A 6 50.76 -24.79 -8.95
C ARG A 6 49.96 -24.53 -7.65
N ARG A 7 50.51 -24.87 -6.50
CA ARG A 7 49.91 -24.60 -5.18
C ARG A 7 49.96 -23.12 -4.81
N GLN A 8 50.98 -22.38 -5.23
CA GLN A 8 51.09 -20.94 -5.00
C GLN A 8 50.15 -20.13 -5.88
N LEU A 9 49.84 -20.62 -7.10
CA LEU A 9 48.83 -20.06 -7.97
C LEU A 9 47.40 -20.23 -7.41
N PHE A 10 47.11 -21.37 -6.77
CA PHE A 10 45.83 -21.60 -6.11
C PHE A 10 45.66 -20.76 -4.82
N GLN A 11 46.72 -20.51 -4.08
CA GLN A 11 46.66 -19.64 -2.90
C GLN A 11 46.54 -18.14 -3.26
N LEU A 12 47.10 -17.69 -4.38
CA LEU A 12 46.84 -16.33 -4.90
C LEU A 12 45.43 -16.17 -5.43
N ALA A 13 44.85 -17.20 -6.07
CA ALA A 13 43.47 -17.17 -6.53
C ALA A 13 42.44 -17.19 -5.38
N ALA A 14 42.76 -17.85 -4.24
CA ALA A 14 41.92 -17.86 -3.05
C ALA A 14 42.00 -16.54 -2.26
N ALA A 15 43.12 -15.81 -2.32
CA ALA A 15 43.25 -14.51 -1.65
C ALA A 15 42.58 -13.37 -2.41
N THR A 16 42.37 -13.50 -3.72
CA THR A 16 41.66 -12.51 -4.54
C THR A 16 40.14 -12.71 -4.55
N ALA A 17 39.62 -13.88 -4.07
CA ALA A 17 38.17 -14.13 -3.95
C ALA A 17 37.56 -13.55 -2.66
N ALA A 18 38.36 -13.01 -1.75
CA ALA A 18 37.91 -12.28 -0.56
C ALA A 18 37.87 -10.77 -0.78
N ALA A 19 37.87 -10.30 -2.02
CA ALA A 19 37.50 -8.93 -2.32
C ALA A 19 36.02 -8.79 -2.00
N SER A 20 35.73 -8.19 -0.86
CA SER A 20 34.41 -7.73 -0.46
C SER A 20 33.74 -7.10 -1.68
N THR A 21 32.75 -7.80 -2.25
CA THR A 21 31.74 -7.18 -3.08
C THR A 21 31.00 -6.19 -2.17
N THR A 22 31.55 -4.99 -2.01
CA THR A 22 30.76 -3.84 -1.61
C THR A 22 29.66 -3.77 -2.66
N ARG A 23 28.50 -4.35 -2.31
CA ARG A 23 27.26 -4.10 -3.04
C ARG A 23 27.06 -2.59 -2.98
N THR A 24 27.40 -1.91 -4.05
CA THR A 24 26.94 -0.56 -4.28
C THR A 24 25.41 -0.65 -4.36
N THR A 25 24.76 -0.48 -3.22
CA THR A 25 23.35 -0.11 -3.19
C THR A 25 23.32 1.22 -3.92
N HIS A 26 22.85 1.23 -5.16
CA HIS A 26 22.47 2.46 -5.82
C HIS A 26 21.30 3.03 -5.04
N ALA A 27 21.60 3.82 -4.00
CA ALA A 27 20.58 4.63 -3.34
C ALA A 27 19.97 5.51 -4.44
N GLU A 28 18.67 5.39 -4.63
CA GLU A 28 17.97 6.23 -5.60
C GLU A 28 18.18 7.70 -5.21
N PRO A 29 18.41 8.59 -6.19
CA PRO A 29 18.62 10.01 -5.90
C PRO A 29 17.45 10.57 -5.08
N ALA A 30 17.77 11.37 -4.06
CA ALA A 30 16.75 12.03 -3.25
C ALA A 30 15.79 12.85 -4.13
N GLY A 31 14.52 12.87 -3.77
CA GLY A 31 13.48 13.60 -4.51
C GLY A 31 12.95 12.91 -5.76
N ARG A 32 13.21 11.61 -5.93
CA ARG A 32 12.62 10.80 -7.01
C ARG A 32 11.65 9.76 -6.48
N MET A 33 10.60 9.48 -7.24
CA MET A 33 9.72 8.35 -7.00
C MET A 33 10.50 7.04 -7.03
N LYS A 34 10.02 6.06 -6.28
CA LYS A 34 10.68 4.77 -6.05
C LYS A 34 9.76 3.63 -6.46
N VAL A 35 10.31 2.60 -7.08
CA VAL A 35 9.58 1.35 -7.22
C VAL A 35 9.53 0.66 -5.87
N GLY A 36 8.31 0.31 -5.44
CA GLY A 36 8.09 -0.41 -4.21
C GLY A 36 7.16 -1.61 -4.40
N THR A 37 6.95 -2.33 -3.32
CA THR A 37 6.03 -3.46 -3.28
C THR A 37 5.45 -3.66 -1.90
N GLN A 38 4.36 -4.44 -1.81
CA GLN A 38 3.84 -5.02 -0.58
C GLN A 38 3.92 -6.54 -0.70
N HIS A 39 4.91 -7.13 -0.05
CA HIS A 39 5.15 -8.57 -0.13
C HIS A 39 5.68 -9.14 1.18
N GLY A 40 5.67 -10.47 1.28
CA GLY A 40 6.38 -11.19 2.32
C GLY A 40 7.88 -10.90 2.31
N THR A 41 8.52 -11.12 3.45
CA THR A 41 9.94 -10.81 3.68
C THR A 41 10.79 -12.07 3.84
N SER A 42 10.42 -13.19 3.16
CA SER A 42 11.29 -14.36 3.09
C SER A 42 12.57 -14.06 2.30
N GLY A 43 13.65 -14.78 2.62
CA GLY A 43 14.93 -14.57 1.91
C GLY A 43 14.83 -14.81 0.39
N GLU A 44 13.96 -15.72 -0.06
CA GLU A 44 13.72 -15.96 -1.48
C GLU A 44 13.07 -14.76 -2.15
N ILE A 45 12.00 -14.23 -1.55
CA ILE A 45 11.28 -13.05 -2.07
C ILE A 45 12.21 -11.86 -2.11
N LEU A 46 12.93 -11.58 -1.02
CA LEU A 46 13.84 -10.43 -0.95
C LEU A 46 14.97 -10.50 -1.99
N LYS A 47 15.52 -11.69 -2.27
CA LYS A 47 16.50 -11.87 -3.35
C LYS A 47 15.94 -11.53 -4.73
N VAL A 48 14.71 -11.98 -5.03
CA VAL A 48 14.04 -11.69 -6.30
C VAL A 48 13.75 -10.20 -6.43
N LEU A 49 13.19 -9.57 -5.40
CA LEU A 49 12.90 -8.14 -5.40
C LEU A 49 14.16 -7.31 -5.63
N ALA A 50 15.26 -7.62 -4.91
CA ALA A 50 16.55 -6.95 -5.10
C ALA A 50 17.09 -7.11 -6.53
N ALA A 51 16.98 -8.31 -7.11
CA ALA A 51 17.41 -8.57 -8.49
C ALA A 51 16.58 -7.82 -9.53
N LEU A 52 15.28 -7.61 -9.27
CA LEU A 52 14.38 -6.81 -10.12
C LEU A 52 14.56 -5.29 -9.89
N GLY A 53 15.39 -4.87 -8.94
CA GLY A 53 15.59 -3.46 -8.60
C GLY A 53 14.40 -2.85 -7.84
N VAL A 54 13.62 -3.66 -7.13
CA VAL A 54 12.57 -3.22 -6.21
C VAL A 54 13.22 -3.05 -4.84
N ASN A 55 13.66 -1.83 -4.54
CA ASN A 55 14.50 -1.55 -3.38
C ASN A 55 13.75 -0.93 -2.20
N ASN A 56 12.42 -0.91 -2.25
CA ASN A 56 11.56 -0.36 -1.20
C ASN A 56 10.38 -1.29 -0.96
N ILE A 57 10.03 -1.53 0.31
CA ILE A 57 8.96 -2.47 0.65
C ILE A 57 8.07 -1.96 1.78
N CYS A 58 6.76 -2.21 1.65
CA CYS A 58 5.85 -2.39 2.77
C CYS A 58 5.81 -3.89 3.10
N SER A 59 6.13 -4.29 4.31
CA SER A 59 6.10 -5.71 4.69
C SER A 59 4.67 -6.26 4.74
N THR A 60 4.55 -7.56 4.96
CA THR A 60 3.30 -8.15 5.45
C THR A 60 3.11 -7.81 6.94
N LEU A 61 1.87 -7.98 7.43
CA LEU A 61 1.52 -7.79 8.84
C LEU A 61 2.44 -8.64 9.75
N PRO A 62 3.16 -8.03 10.70
CA PRO A 62 4.04 -8.77 11.61
C PRO A 62 3.30 -9.80 12.46
N SER A 63 2.17 -9.41 13.05
CA SER A 63 1.26 -10.26 13.80
C SER A 63 -0.12 -9.62 13.86
N PRO A 64 -1.22 -10.41 13.88
CA PRO A 64 -2.57 -9.90 14.06
C PRO A 64 -2.84 -9.36 15.46
N LYS A 65 -1.95 -9.61 16.42
CA LYS A 65 -2.06 -9.17 17.81
C LYS A 65 -0.81 -8.40 18.23
N PHE A 66 -0.94 -7.59 19.29
CA PHE A 66 0.21 -6.96 19.92
C PHE A 66 0.98 -8.00 20.74
N ASP A 67 2.04 -8.54 20.13
CA ASP A 67 2.91 -9.57 20.68
C ASP A 67 4.39 -9.27 20.42
N GLU A 68 5.28 -10.27 20.60
CA GLU A 68 6.73 -10.13 20.42
C GLU A 68 7.13 -9.64 19.00
N ALA A 69 6.33 -9.94 17.96
CA ALA A 69 6.61 -9.46 16.61
C ALA A 69 6.46 -7.92 16.50
N TRP A 70 5.66 -7.32 17.37
CA TRP A 70 5.48 -5.87 17.50
C TRP A 70 6.39 -5.23 18.55
N SER A 71 7.22 -6.01 19.26
CA SER A 71 8.24 -5.43 20.13
C SER A 71 9.28 -4.65 19.33
N VAL A 72 9.97 -3.72 19.95
CA VAL A 72 11.08 -2.98 19.32
C VAL A 72 12.12 -3.94 18.74
N ALA A 73 12.45 -4.99 19.47
CA ALA A 73 13.41 -6.01 19.02
C ALA A 73 12.87 -6.79 17.82
N GLY A 74 11.59 -7.19 17.83
CA GLY A 74 10.93 -7.88 16.72
C GLY A 74 10.93 -7.06 15.43
N LEU A 75 10.50 -5.81 15.53
CA LEU A 75 10.45 -4.88 14.39
C LEU A 75 11.86 -4.51 13.90
N ARG A 76 12.85 -4.36 14.78
CA ARG A 76 14.23 -4.13 14.41
C ARG A 76 14.82 -5.32 13.66
N ARG A 77 14.60 -6.55 14.10
CA ARG A 77 14.98 -7.77 13.39
C ARG A 77 14.34 -7.84 11.99
N LEU A 78 13.06 -7.47 11.87
CA LEU A 78 12.38 -7.41 10.57
C LEU A 78 13.06 -6.40 9.63
N ARG A 79 13.33 -5.19 10.12
CA ARG A 79 13.99 -4.15 9.34
C ARG A 79 15.40 -4.57 8.90
N GLU A 80 16.23 -5.01 9.84
CA GLU A 80 17.61 -5.45 9.56
C GLU A 80 17.66 -6.58 8.55
N ARG A 81 16.75 -7.55 8.65
CA ARG A 81 16.63 -8.64 7.66
C ARG A 81 16.30 -8.10 6.27
N VAL A 82 15.35 -7.20 6.13
CA VAL A 82 14.98 -6.60 4.84
C VAL A 82 16.15 -5.79 4.28
N GLU A 83 16.77 -4.95 5.11
CA GLU A 83 17.85 -4.07 4.71
C GLU A 83 19.13 -4.82 4.37
N SER A 84 19.36 -6.02 4.92
CA SER A 84 20.49 -6.89 4.54
C SER A 84 20.47 -7.34 3.07
N TYR A 85 19.33 -7.22 2.39
CA TYR A 85 19.17 -7.48 0.95
C TYR A 85 19.29 -6.21 0.09
N GLY A 86 19.64 -5.06 0.67
CA GLY A 86 19.68 -3.78 -0.02
C GLY A 86 18.28 -3.21 -0.34
N ILE A 87 17.27 -3.67 0.39
CA ILE A 87 15.87 -3.21 0.27
C ILE A 87 15.54 -2.40 1.52
N ARG A 88 14.92 -1.24 1.38
CA ARG A 88 14.52 -0.40 2.50
C ARG A 88 13.12 -0.79 2.98
N LEU A 89 12.96 -0.99 4.29
CA LEU A 89 11.65 -1.15 4.91
C LEU A 89 11.00 0.21 5.12
N GLU A 90 10.12 0.61 4.19
CA GLU A 90 9.48 1.93 4.20
C GLU A 90 8.19 1.94 5.05
N ALA A 91 7.51 0.80 5.15
CA ALA A 91 6.25 0.69 5.86
C ALA A 91 5.99 -0.71 6.42
N VAL A 92 5.16 -0.73 7.46
CA VAL A 92 4.59 -1.95 8.04
C VAL A 92 3.08 -1.77 8.17
N PRO A 93 2.25 -2.75 7.79
CA PRO A 93 0.81 -2.66 8.00
C PRO A 93 0.47 -2.89 9.48
N LEU A 94 -0.47 -2.12 9.99
CA LEU A 94 -1.12 -2.36 11.28
C LEU A 94 -2.13 -3.51 11.17
N PRO A 95 -2.50 -4.16 12.29
CA PRO A 95 -3.59 -5.14 12.33
C PRO A 95 -4.97 -4.46 12.21
N LEU A 96 -5.12 -3.68 11.17
CA LEU A 96 -6.30 -2.97 10.69
C LEU A 96 -6.36 -3.18 9.18
N SER A 97 -6.60 -4.43 8.76
CA SER A 97 -6.59 -4.85 7.36
C SER A 97 -7.85 -4.38 6.62
N SER A 98 -7.84 -4.55 5.30
CA SER A 98 -9.02 -4.35 4.45
C SER A 98 -10.03 -5.51 4.53
N SER A 99 -9.97 -6.31 5.58
CA SER A 99 -10.87 -7.43 5.80
C SER A 99 -12.30 -6.97 6.10
N TYR A 100 -13.26 -7.86 5.81
CA TYR A 100 -14.62 -7.75 6.32
C TYR A 100 -14.62 -7.77 7.86
N ILE A 101 -15.48 -6.99 8.48
CA ILE A 101 -15.43 -6.69 9.94
C ILE A 101 -15.35 -7.94 10.84
N ALA A 102 -16.06 -9.02 10.49
CA ALA A 102 -16.00 -10.28 11.26
C ALA A 102 -14.63 -11.00 11.19
N LYS A 103 -13.77 -10.61 10.26
CA LYS A 103 -12.41 -11.14 10.06
C LYS A 103 -11.33 -10.11 10.36
N SER A 104 -11.72 -8.91 10.80
CA SER A 104 -10.79 -7.85 11.19
C SER A 104 -10.05 -8.26 12.47
N GLU A 105 -8.80 -7.85 12.55
CA GLU A 105 -7.92 -8.13 13.69
C GLU A 105 -8.33 -7.32 14.95
N ASN A 106 -8.78 -6.07 14.74
CA ASN A 106 -9.24 -5.15 15.78
C ASN A 106 -10.62 -4.57 15.40
N PRO A 107 -11.68 -5.40 15.45
CA PRO A 107 -12.99 -5.01 14.94
C PRO A 107 -13.69 -3.95 15.77
N ASN A 108 -13.40 -3.86 17.08
CA ASN A 108 -14.16 -3.01 17.99
C ASN A 108 -13.92 -1.52 17.74
N ILE A 109 -12.79 -1.16 17.11
CA ILE A 109 -12.52 0.21 16.65
C ILE A 109 -13.63 0.66 15.70
N MET A 110 -13.90 -0.13 14.66
CA MET A 110 -14.94 0.20 13.67
C MET A 110 -16.36 -0.25 14.06
N LEU A 111 -16.50 -1.14 15.04
CA LEU A 111 -17.79 -1.42 15.69
C LEU A 111 -18.20 -0.37 16.73
N GLY A 112 -17.24 0.43 17.20
CA GLY A 112 -17.48 1.47 18.22
C GLY A 112 -17.77 0.92 19.61
N LYS A 113 -17.30 -0.31 19.93
CA LYS A 113 -17.62 -1.03 21.16
C LYS A 113 -16.55 -0.83 22.25
N SER A 114 -16.80 0.01 23.25
CA SER A 114 -15.97 0.14 24.43
C SER A 114 -16.42 -0.86 25.52
N PRO A 115 -15.48 -1.34 26.39
CA PRO A 115 -14.09 -0.90 26.52
C PRO A 115 -13.10 -1.57 25.54
N GLU A 116 -13.53 -2.52 24.71
CA GLU A 116 -12.67 -3.27 23.79
C GLU A 116 -12.00 -2.35 22.78
N ARG A 117 -12.76 -1.39 22.20
CA ARG A 117 -12.24 -0.38 21.29
C ARG A 117 -11.04 0.38 21.88
N ASP A 118 -11.13 0.74 23.16
CA ASP A 118 -10.12 1.56 23.82
C ASP A 118 -8.83 0.74 24.03
N ARG A 119 -8.95 -0.55 24.37
CA ARG A 119 -7.81 -1.48 24.47
C ARG A 119 -7.14 -1.73 23.12
N GLU A 120 -7.95 -1.87 22.04
CA GLU A 120 -7.42 -2.02 20.68
C GLU A 120 -6.66 -0.77 20.26
N ILE A 121 -7.17 0.43 20.54
CA ILE A 121 -6.49 1.71 20.27
C ILE A 121 -5.20 1.83 21.07
N GLU A 122 -5.20 1.47 22.36
CA GLU A 122 -3.99 1.48 23.19
C GLU A 122 -2.91 0.55 22.61
N SER A 123 -3.28 -0.63 22.15
CA SER A 123 -2.37 -1.55 21.45
C SER A 123 -1.77 -0.92 20.20
N ILE A 124 -2.58 -0.22 19.38
CA ILE A 124 -2.09 0.52 18.21
C ILE A 124 -1.12 1.63 18.61
N GLN A 125 -1.38 2.36 19.67
CA GLN A 125 -0.47 3.40 20.19
C GLN A 125 0.89 2.80 20.61
N HIS A 126 0.90 1.64 21.25
CA HIS A 126 2.13 0.92 21.54
C HIS A 126 2.89 0.49 20.29
N MET A 127 2.18 -0.03 19.28
CA MET A 127 2.78 -0.40 17.98
C MET A 127 3.44 0.81 17.30
N ILE A 128 2.83 2.00 17.36
CA ILE A 128 3.41 3.24 16.81
C ILE A 128 4.72 3.60 17.53
N ARG A 129 4.75 3.60 18.86
CA ARG A 129 5.97 3.89 19.62
C ARG A 129 7.09 2.90 19.32
N ASN A 130 6.76 1.60 19.29
CA ASN A 130 7.71 0.54 18.99
C ASN A 130 8.24 0.63 17.55
N ALA A 131 7.39 0.98 16.58
CA ALA A 131 7.80 1.20 15.20
C ALA A 131 8.77 2.37 15.07
N ALA A 132 8.50 3.49 15.75
CA ALA A 132 9.40 4.63 15.80
C ALA A 132 10.78 4.25 16.38
N GLU A 133 10.81 3.59 17.52
CA GLU A 133 12.05 3.17 18.17
C GLU A 133 12.83 2.13 17.34
N ALA A 134 12.11 1.29 16.59
CA ALA A 134 12.73 0.37 15.63
C ALA A 134 13.18 1.06 14.32
N GLY A 135 12.88 2.36 14.13
CA GLY A 135 13.27 3.14 12.96
C GLY A 135 12.39 2.87 11.73
N ILE A 136 11.14 2.46 11.91
CA ILE A 136 10.14 2.26 10.84
C ILE A 136 9.36 3.57 10.67
N PRO A 137 9.42 4.21 9.48
CA PRO A 137 8.93 5.59 9.32
C PRO A 137 7.43 5.68 9.03
N MET A 138 6.76 4.57 8.71
CA MET A 138 5.36 4.60 8.29
C MET A 138 4.60 3.32 8.68
N LEU A 139 3.35 3.51 9.08
CA LEU A 139 2.40 2.42 9.33
C LEU A 139 1.18 2.58 8.38
N LYS A 140 0.85 1.51 7.67
CA LYS A 140 -0.31 1.45 6.77
C LYS A 140 -1.51 0.80 7.48
N TYR A 141 -2.71 1.32 7.27
CA TYR A 141 -3.93 0.77 7.89
C TYR A 141 -5.19 1.03 7.07
N ASN A 142 -6.28 0.37 7.44
CA ASN A 142 -7.62 0.57 6.90
C ASN A 142 -8.62 0.83 8.02
N MET A 143 -9.70 1.56 7.70
CA MET A 143 -10.82 1.83 8.59
C MET A 143 -12.10 1.23 7.99
N SER A 144 -12.08 -0.08 7.68
CA SER A 144 -13.12 -0.74 6.89
C SER A 144 -14.06 -1.59 7.75
N ILE A 145 -15.35 -1.62 7.36
CA ILE A 145 -16.36 -2.55 7.88
C ILE A 145 -16.67 -3.62 6.82
N LEU A 146 -16.83 -3.20 5.57
CA LEU A 146 -17.26 -4.07 4.48
C LEU A 146 -16.11 -4.86 3.81
N GLY A 147 -14.87 -4.46 4.04
CA GLY A 147 -13.75 -5.01 3.29
C GLY A 147 -13.75 -4.56 1.82
N VAL A 148 -13.07 -5.33 0.98
CA VAL A 148 -13.04 -5.13 -0.47
C VAL A 148 -14.23 -5.88 -1.08
N VAL A 149 -15.12 -5.14 -1.76
CA VAL A 149 -16.34 -5.72 -2.38
C VAL A 149 -16.13 -5.89 -3.87
N ARG A 150 -16.37 -7.10 -4.37
CA ARG A 150 -16.32 -7.45 -5.80
C ARG A 150 -17.55 -8.27 -6.17
N THR A 151 -18.00 -8.19 -7.43
CA THR A 151 -19.18 -8.91 -7.92
C THR A 151 -18.85 -10.13 -8.77
N GLY A 152 -17.59 -10.28 -9.18
CA GLY A 152 -17.16 -11.41 -9.97
C GLY A 152 -15.85 -11.16 -10.70
N THR A 153 -15.71 -11.81 -11.84
CA THR A 153 -14.59 -11.64 -12.77
C THR A 153 -15.08 -11.57 -14.22
N SER A 154 -14.31 -10.92 -15.07
CA SER A 154 -14.53 -10.90 -16.51
C SER A 154 -13.23 -11.28 -17.24
N PRO A 155 -13.31 -11.84 -18.47
CA PRO A 155 -12.13 -12.11 -19.28
C PRO A 155 -11.38 -10.83 -19.61
N GLY A 156 -10.10 -10.78 -19.25
CA GLY A 156 -9.18 -9.72 -19.62
C GLY A 156 -8.20 -10.17 -20.71
N ARG A 157 -7.09 -9.45 -20.85
CA ARG A 157 -6.03 -9.76 -21.81
C ARG A 157 -5.50 -11.18 -21.63
N GLY A 158 -5.41 -11.93 -22.73
CA GLY A 158 -4.95 -13.33 -22.71
C GLY A 158 -5.86 -14.30 -21.93
N GLY A 159 -7.10 -13.91 -21.65
CA GLY A 159 -8.03 -14.70 -20.85
C GLY A 159 -7.85 -14.57 -19.33
N ALA A 160 -6.95 -13.70 -18.88
CA ALA A 160 -6.75 -13.46 -17.45
C ALA A 160 -8.05 -12.99 -16.77
N PRO A 161 -8.46 -13.53 -15.62
CA PRO A 161 -9.68 -13.11 -14.93
C PRO A 161 -9.47 -11.74 -14.27
N TYR A 162 -10.09 -10.71 -14.82
CA TYR A 162 -10.12 -9.39 -14.21
C TYR A 162 -11.19 -9.31 -13.14
N SER A 163 -10.81 -8.94 -11.93
CA SER A 163 -11.75 -8.72 -10.82
C SER A 163 -12.69 -7.57 -11.14
N THR A 164 -13.99 -7.75 -10.95
CA THR A 164 -15.02 -6.78 -11.35
C THR A 164 -15.86 -6.31 -10.17
N PHE A 165 -16.34 -5.10 -10.29
CA PHE A 165 -17.38 -4.56 -9.43
C PHE A 165 -18.48 -3.91 -10.28
N ASN A 166 -19.73 -4.27 -10.02
CA ASN A 166 -20.92 -3.64 -10.54
C ASN A 166 -21.88 -3.39 -9.38
N TYR A 167 -22.17 -2.14 -9.07
CA TYR A 167 -23.01 -1.77 -7.93
C TYR A 167 -24.44 -2.33 -8.04
N ARG A 168 -25.02 -2.34 -9.25
CA ARG A 168 -26.37 -2.89 -9.46
C ARG A 168 -26.43 -4.38 -9.14
N GLU A 169 -25.42 -5.14 -9.56
CA GLU A 169 -25.29 -6.57 -9.25
C GLU A 169 -25.09 -6.80 -7.76
N ALA A 170 -24.21 -5.99 -7.14
CA ALA A 170 -23.95 -6.06 -5.71
C ALA A 170 -25.22 -5.84 -4.89
N VAL A 171 -26.02 -4.83 -5.23
CA VAL A 171 -27.31 -4.54 -4.56
C VAL A 171 -28.34 -5.61 -4.86
N ALA A 172 -28.45 -6.07 -6.11
CA ALA A 172 -29.40 -7.10 -6.52
C ALA A 172 -29.17 -8.45 -5.81
N SER A 173 -27.92 -8.73 -5.38
CA SER A 173 -27.62 -9.92 -4.58
C SER A 173 -28.22 -9.89 -3.18
N ASN A 174 -28.80 -8.74 -2.76
CA ASN A 174 -29.45 -8.52 -1.47
C ASN A 174 -28.67 -9.11 -0.28
N PRO A 175 -27.39 -8.75 -0.10
CA PRO A 175 -26.60 -9.33 0.97
C PRO A 175 -27.11 -8.84 2.34
N PRO A 176 -27.05 -9.68 3.39
CA PRO A 176 -27.49 -9.29 4.72
C PRO A 176 -26.66 -8.16 5.29
N LEU A 177 -27.16 -7.50 6.32
CA LEU A 177 -26.39 -6.55 7.12
C LEU A 177 -25.11 -7.21 7.65
N THR A 178 -24.12 -6.38 7.96
CA THR A 178 -22.91 -6.84 8.66
C THR A 178 -23.18 -6.95 10.16
N GLU A 179 -22.22 -7.47 10.91
CA GLU A 179 -22.24 -7.49 12.38
C GLU A 179 -22.21 -6.08 12.99
N ALA A 180 -21.87 -5.08 12.20
CA ALA A 180 -21.96 -3.67 12.60
C ALA A 180 -23.40 -3.12 12.56
N GLY A 181 -24.34 -3.86 11.95
CA GLY A 181 -25.70 -3.42 11.75
C GLY A 181 -25.80 -2.23 10.80
N LEU A 182 -26.72 -1.32 11.11
CA LEU A 182 -26.84 -0.04 10.40
C LEU A 182 -25.75 0.91 10.93
N VAL A 183 -24.97 1.48 10.03
CA VAL A 183 -23.93 2.46 10.34
C VAL A 183 -24.13 3.66 9.42
N SER A 184 -24.71 4.71 9.98
CA SER A 184 -24.92 5.98 9.28
C SER A 184 -23.60 6.67 8.93
N GLU A 185 -23.67 7.67 8.06
CA GLU A 185 -22.51 8.50 7.73
C GLU A 185 -21.90 9.15 8.98
N ASN A 186 -22.71 9.70 9.87
CA ASN A 186 -22.26 10.33 11.10
C ASN A 186 -21.56 9.34 12.03
N GLU A 187 -22.17 8.18 12.27
CA GLU A 187 -21.56 7.14 13.11
C GLU A 187 -20.22 6.64 12.54
N ALA A 188 -20.13 6.51 11.21
CA ALA A 188 -18.85 6.13 10.57
C ALA A 188 -17.78 7.21 10.80
N TRP A 189 -18.13 8.49 10.66
CA TRP A 189 -17.22 9.59 10.95
C TRP A 189 -16.85 9.68 12.42
N ASP A 190 -17.80 9.49 13.34
CA ASP A 190 -17.54 9.51 14.79
C ASP A 190 -16.56 8.40 15.20
N ARG A 191 -16.69 7.20 14.62
CA ARG A 191 -15.76 6.08 14.89
C ARG A 191 -14.36 6.38 14.35
N ILE A 192 -14.25 6.96 13.16
CA ILE A 192 -12.99 7.37 12.56
C ILE A 192 -12.36 8.51 13.36
N ALA A 193 -13.11 9.56 13.71
CA ALA A 193 -12.62 10.68 14.48
C ALA A 193 -12.12 10.23 15.86
N TYR A 194 -12.88 9.38 16.54
CA TYR A 194 -12.50 8.81 17.83
C TYR A 194 -11.14 8.10 17.79
N PHE A 195 -10.88 7.35 16.73
CA PHE A 195 -9.59 6.69 16.51
C PHE A 195 -8.48 7.72 16.23
N LEU A 196 -8.70 8.64 15.29
CA LEU A 196 -7.70 9.63 14.88
C LEU A 196 -7.28 10.55 16.03
N GLU A 197 -8.22 11.03 16.84
CA GLU A 197 -7.96 11.88 18.00
C GLU A 197 -7.02 11.25 19.03
N ARG A 198 -7.00 9.92 19.11
CA ARG A 198 -6.17 9.17 20.06
C ARG A 198 -4.86 8.68 19.48
N VAL A 199 -4.83 8.44 18.17
CA VAL A 199 -3.70 7.80 17.50
C VAL A 199 -2.77 8.81 16.83
N ILE A 200 -3.32 9.87 16.22
CA ILE A 200 -2.50 10.83 15.48
C ILE A 200 -1.55 11.64 16.38
N PRO A 201 -1.94 12.09 17.59
CA PRO A 201 -0.99 12.75 18.49
C PRO A 201 0.23 11.86 18.84
N VAL A 202 0.00 10.56 19.05
CA VAL A 202 1.08 9.60 19.32
C VAL A 202 1.98 9.42 18.09
N ALA A 203 1.40 9.37 16.90
CA ALA A 203 2.13 9.26 15.65
C ALA A 203 2.99 10.51 15.38
N GLU A 204 2.46 11.70 15.66
CA GLU A 204 3.15 12.98 15.51
C GLU A 204 4.33 13.11 16.49
N GLU A 205 4.11 12.80 17.78
CA GLU A 205 5.15 12.76 18.82
C GLU A 205 6.31 11.86 18.40
N ASN A 206 6.00 10.69 17.84
CA ASN A 206 6.96 9.67 17.46
C ASN A 206 7.43 9.77 16.00
N LYS A 207 6.95 10.75 15.23
CA LYS A 207 7.31 11.02 13.83
C LYS A 207 7.08 9.82 12.89
N VAL A 208 6.01 9.07 13.13
CA VAL A 208 5.59 7.92 12.31
C VAL A 208 4.39 8.33 11.45
N ARG A 209 4.52 8.18 10.14
CA ARG A 209 3.43 8.49 9.21
C ARG A 209 2.35 7.42 9.27
N MET A 210 1.11 7.84 9.49
CA MET A 210 -0.09 7.00 9.50
C MET A 210 -0.78 7.07 8.14
N ALA A 211 -0.64 6.02 7.35
CA ALA A 211 -1.09 5.95 5.97
C ALA A 211 -2.39 5.15 5.85
N CYS A 212 -3.55 5.83 5.80
CA CYS A 212 -4.85 5.18 5.67
C CYS A 212 -5.19 4.85 4.22
N HIS A 213 -5.65 3.62 3.97
CA HIS A 213 -6.15 3.20 2.66
C HIS A 213 -7.61 3.66 2.49
N PRO A 214 -8.02 4.14 1.29
CA PRO A 214 -9.41 4.43 0.98
C PRO A 214 -10.32 3.20 1.11
N HIS A 215 -11.64 3.42 1.23
CA HIS A 215 -12.60 2.32 1.13
C HIS A 215 -12.72 1.82 -0.32
N ASP A 216 -12.50 0.55 -0.54
CA ASP A 216 -12.55 -0.10 -1.84
C ASP A 216 -13.77 -1.06 -1.93
N PRO A 217 -14.70 -0.82 -2.89
CA PRO A 217 -14.80 0.32 -3.81
C PRO A 217 -15.51 1.53 -3.23
N GLY A 218 -15.51 2.64 -3.98
CA GLY A 218 -16.42 3.76 -3.76
C GLY A 218 -17.89 3.36 -4.02
N MET A 219 -18.80 3.90 -3.24
CA MET A 219 -20.26 3.62 -3.35
C MET A 219 -21.06 4.90 -3.16
N PRO A 220 -22.37 4.93 -3.56
CA PRO A 220 -23.22 6.09 -3.39
C PRO A 220 -23.31 6.51 -1.91
N LYS A 221 -23.24 7.82 -1.65
CA LYS A 221 -23.26 8.35 -0.28
C LYS A 221 -24.58 8.09 0.45
N ILE A 222 -25.70 8.17 -0.28
CA ILE A 222 -27.05 8.19 0.34
C ILE A 222 -27.50 6.79 0.74
N GLU A 223 -27.20 5.78 -0.08
CA GLU A 223 -27.73 4.43 0.09
C GLU A 223 -26.83 3.51 0.91
N GLY A 224 -25.52 3.78 0.90
CA GLY A 224 -24.55 2.88 1.50
C GLY A 224 -24.58 1.47 0.86
N PHE A 225 -24.06 0.49 1.58
CA PHE A 225 -24.15 -0.92 1.17
C PHE A 225 -24.18 -1.82 2.42
N ARG A 226 -25.09 -2.80 2.45
CA ARG A 226 -25.28 -3.66 3.63
C ARG A 226 -25.46 -2.85 4.93
N GLY A 227 -26.20 -1.75 4.85
CA GLY A 227 -26.44 -0.85 5.99
C GLY A 227 -25.26 0.04 6.41
N VAL A 228 -24.14 0.05 5.67
CA VAL A 228 -22.94 0.79 6.03
C VAL A 228 -22.64 1.88 5.01
N HIS A 229 -22.44 3.11 5.50
CA HIS A 229 -21.94 4.21 4.67
C HIS A 229 -20.42 4.15 4.53
N ARG A 230 -19.92 4.13 3.29
CA ARG A 230 -18.48 4.07 2.97
C ARG A 230 -17.87 5.46 2.84
N VAL A 231 -17.68 6.12 3.99
CA VAL A 231 -17.28 7.53 4.04
C VAL A 231 -15.90 7.83 3.42
N LEU A 232 -14.98 6.86 3.43
CA LEU A 232 -13.68 6.97 2.74
C LEU A 232 -13.73 6.44 1.29
N GLY A 233 -14.91 6.21 0.74
CA GLY A 233 -15.16 5.74 -0.63
C GLY A 233 -15.49 6.87 -1.61
N SER A 234 -15.08 8.10 -1.33
CA SER A 234 -15.22 9.25 -2.22
C SER A 234 -14.08 10.24 -2.03
N VAL A 235 -13.74 11.00 -3.08
CA VAL A 235 -12.70 12.03 -3.01
C VAL A 235 -12.99 13.05 -1.91
N ASP A 236 -14.25 13.50 -1.79
CA ASP A 236 -14.64 14.44 -0.73
C ASP A 236 -14.51 13.82 0.67
N GLY A 237 -14.82 12.54 0.81
CA GLY A 237 -14.59 11.82 2.06
C GLY A 237 -13.11 11.74 2.42
N LEU A 238 -12.23 11.51 1.45
CA LEU A 238 -10.78 11.52 1.67
C LEU A 238 -10.27 12.92 2.03
N LYS A 239 -10.82 13.98 1.42
CA LYS A 239 -10.51 15.37 1.80
C LYS A 239 -10.91 15.64 3.25
N LYS A 240 -12.14 15.30 3.64
CA LYS A 240 -12.61 15.43 5.03
C LYS A 240 -11.73 14.62 5.99
N PHE A 241 -11.37 13.40 5.63
CA PHE A 241 -10.54 12.53 6.47
C PHE A 241 -9.20 13.16 6.86
N VAL A 242 -8.47 13.73 5.91
CA VAL A 242 -7.16 14.33 6.19
C VAL A 242 -7.25 15.66 6.95
N GLU A 243 -8.45 16.20 7.12
CA GLU A 243 -8.74 17.45 7.83
C GLU A 243 -9.28 17.24 9.25
N ILE A 244 -9.77 16.01 9.60
CA ILE A 244 -10.31 15.72 10.94
C ILE A 244 -9.28 15.97 12.04
N HIS A 245 -8.04 15.55 11.83
CA HIS A 245 -6.93 15.82 12.76
C HIS A 245 -5.69 16.21 11.94
N PRO A 246 -5.55 17.49 11.58
CA PRO A 246 -4.45 17.94 10.73
C PRO A 246 -3.09 17.67 11.37
N SER A 247 -2.25 16.90 10.70
CA SER A 247 -0.90 16.60 11.13
C SER A 247 -0.04 16.23 9.91
N PRO A 248 1.27 16.52 9.88
CA PRO A 248 2.17 16.05 8.84
C PRO A 248 2.34 14.52 8.86
N TYR A 249 1.90 13.86 9.92
CA TYR A 249 1.97 12.41 10.09
C TYR A 249 0.62 11.71 9.85
N HIS A 250 -0.43 12.45 9.51
CA HIS A 250 -1.74 11.93 9.12
C HIS A 250 -1.95 12.11 7.61
N GLY A 251 -2.14 11.00 6.88
CA GLY A 251 -2.29 11.02 5.43
C GLY A 251 -2.78 9.70 4.86
N LEU A 252 -2.53 9.49 3.59
CA LEU A 252 -3.09 8.40 2.81
C LEU A 252 -2.02 7.40 2.35
N ASN A 253 -2.33 6.13 2.47
CA ASN A 253 -1.90 5.13 1.53
C ASN A 253 -2.78 5.30 0.28
N PHE A 254 -2.36 6.14 -0.64
CA PHE A 254 -3.16 6.58 -1.77
C PHE A 254 -3.26 5.44 -2.80
N CYS A 255 -4.30 4.63 -2.68
CA CYS A 255 -4.57 3.62 -3.70
C CYS A 255 -5.18 4.31 -4.93
N GLN A 256 -4.34 4.54 -5.94
CA GLN A 256 -4.78 5.19 -7.18
C GLN A 256 -5.89 4.40 -7.87
N GLY A 257 -5.83 3.05 -7.87
CA GLY A 257 -6.90 2.23 -8.39
C GLY A 257 -8.22 2.51 -7.69
N THR A 258 -8.24 2.42 -6.34
CA THR A 258 -9.45 2.69 -5.55
C THR A 258 -9.95 4.14 -5.71
N VAL A 259 -9.05 5.12 -5.81
CA VAL A 259 -9.47 6.50 -6.10
C VAL A 259 -10.06 6.61 -7.50
N SER A 260 -9.49 5.93 -8.49
CA SER A 260 -10.07 5.86 -9.85
C SER A 260 -11.47 5.26 -9.87
N GLU A 261 -11.73 4.28 -9.00
CA GLU A 261 -13.06 3.67 -8.80
C GLU A 261 -14.11 4.65 -8.22
N MET A 262 -13.70 5.80 -7.70
CA MET A 262 -14.58 6.87 -7.19
C MET A 262 -14.95 7.89 -8.26
N LEU A 263 -14.30 7.84 -9.44
CA LEU A 263 -14.37 8.86 -10.49
C LEU A 263 -15.24 8.37 -11.65
N ARG A 264 -15.91 9.30 -12.33
CA ARG A 264 -16.71 8.99 -13.53
C ARG A 264 -15.84 8.86 -14.78
N ASP A 265 -14.85 9.74 -14.89
CA ASP A 265 -13.80 9.71 -15.91
C ASP A 265 -12.43 9.65 -15.21
N PRO A 266 -11.97 8.43 -14.83
CA PRO A 266 -10.74 8.26 -14.08
C PRO A 266 -9.52 8.85 -14.79
N ASN A 267 -9.44 8.71 -16.11
CA ASN A 267 -8.29 9.21 -16.87
C ASN A 267 -8.14 10.74 -16.79
N ARG A 268 -9.24 11.44 -16.73
CA ARG A 268 -9.24 12.91 -16.67
C ARG A 268 -9.17 13.43 -15.23
N GLU A 269 -9.97 12.87 -14.36
CA GLU A 269 -10.19 13.44 -13.03
C GLU A 269 -9.07 13.10 -12.02
N ILE A 270 -8.35 11.98 -12.21
CA ILE A 270 -7.33 11.52 -11.26
C ILE A 270 -6.21 12.53 -11.05
N HIS A 271 -5.85 13.29 -12.07
CA HIS A 271 -4.78 14.28 -12.03
C HIS A 271 -5.03 15.39 -10.99
N ASP A 272 -6.25 15.91 -10.94
CA ASP A 272 -6.60 16.95 -9.98
C ASP A 272 -6.66 16.41 -8.55
N VAL A 273 -7.08 15.16 -8.37
CA VAL A 273 -7.07 14.49 -7.07
C VAL A 273 -5.63 14.30 -6.57
N ILE A 274 -4.72 13.85 -7.44
CA ILE A 274 -3.29 13.71 -7.09
C ILE A 274 -2.72 15.06 -6.70
N ARG A 275 -2.90 16.10 -7.53
CA ARG A 275 -2.41 17.46 -7.23
C ARG A 275 -2.94 17.99 -5.90
N TYR A 276 -4.24 17.76 -5.60
CA TYR A 276 -4.85 18.20 -4.35
C TYR A 276 -4.15 17.61 -3.12
N PHE A 277 -3.96 16.28 -3.07
CA PHE A 277 -3.37 15.63 -1.91
C PHE A 277 -1.84 15.79 -1.86
N ALA A 278 -1.16 15.80 -2.99
CA ALA A 278 0.29 16.01 -3.05
C ALA A 278 0.68 17.42 -2.59
N ALA A 279 -0.02 18.47 -3.03
CA ALA A 279 0.21 19.85 -2.58
C ALA A 279 0.08 20.00 -1.04
N ARG A 280 -0.73 19.15 -0.41
CA ARG A 280 -0.91 19.10 1.05
C ARG A 280 0.01 18.11 1.74
N LYS A 281 0.90 17.44 1.00
CA LYS A 281 1.82 16.37 1.49
C LYS A 281 1.06 15.25 2.22
N LYS A 282 -0.12 14.85 1.68
CA LYS A 282 -0.97 13.82 2.25
C LYS A 282 -0.87 12.47 1.55
N ILE A 283 -0.07 12.36 0.49
CA ILE A 283 0.24 11.09 -0.17
C ILE A 283 1.52 10.52 0.45
N PHE A 284 1.40 9.47 1.26
CA PHE A 284 2.53 8.85 1.94
C PHE A 284 3.06 7.62 1.21
N ASN A 285 2.17 6.91 0.52
CA ASN A 285 2.45 5.76 -0.30
C ASN A 285 1.42 5.69 -1.43
N VAL A 286 1.77 5.08 -2.56
CA VAL A 286 0.85 4.92 -3.70
C VAL A 286 0.73 3.44 -4.08
N HIS A 287 -0.50 2.92 -4.07
CA HIS A 287 -0.86 1.71 -4.79
C HIS A 287 -1.16 2.10 -6.24
N PHE A 288 -0.21 1.85 -7.12
CA PHE A 288 -0.22 2.27 -8.52
C PHE A 288 -0.90 1.21 -9.37
N ARG A 289 -2.21 1.07 -9.20
CA ARG A 289 -3.09 0.10 -9.84
C ARG A 289 -3.98 0.78 -10.88
N ASN A 290 -4.23 0.13 -12.01
CA ASN A 290 -5.09 0.60 -13.08
C ASN A 290 -6.43 -0.14 -13.08
N ILE A 291 -7.45 0.52 -13.64
CA ILE A 291 -8.79 -0.03 -13.82
C ILE A 291 -9.31 0.30 -15.22
N ARG A 292 -10.29 -0.46 -15.68
CA ARG A 292 -11.15 -0.12 -16.81
C ARG A 292 -12.55 0.17 -16.30
N GLY A 293 -13.19 1.24 -16.78
CA GLY A 293 -14.44 1.76 -16.25
C GLY A 293 -14.22 2.81 -15.14
N GLY A 294 -15.12 2.92 -14.20
CA GLY A 294 -15.06 3.94 -13.15
C GLY A 294 -16.15 3.75 -12.11
N PHE A 295 -16.66 4.86 -11.58
CA PHE A 295 -17.61 4.84 -10.48
C PHE A 295 -18.79 3.87 -10.71
N LEU A 296 -18.97 2.95 -9.79
CA LEU A 296 -20.02 1.93 -9.73
C LEU A 296 -19.93 0.78 -10.75
N ASN A 297 -18.97 0.82 -11.70
CA ASN A 297 -18.78 -0.27 -12.65
C ASN A 297 -17.36 -0.25 -13.20
N PHE A 298 -16.52 -1.20 -12.79
CA PHE A 298 -15.13 -1.27 -13.21
C PHE A 298 -14.59 -2.69 -13.21
N GLN A 299 -13.41 -2.83 -13.81
CA GLN A 299 -12.56 -4.02 -13.82
C GLN A 299 -11.16 -3.65 -13.38
N GLU A 300 -10.51 -4.47 -12.57
CA GLU A 300 -9.09 -4.32 -12.23
C GLU A 300 -8.25 -4.94 -13.35
N THR A 301 -7.32 -4.17 -13.88
CA THR A 301 -6.55 -4.56 -15.07
C THR A 301 -5.07 -4.72 -14.77
N PHE A 302 -4.29 -5.19 -15.74
CA PHE A 302 -2.84 -4.97 -15.72
C PHE A 302 -2.53 -3.47 -15.77
N PRO A 303 -1.36 -3.03 -15.28
CA PRO A 303 -1.03 -1.61 -15.17
C PRO A 303 -1.05 -0.87 -16.51
N ASP A 304 -0.81 -1.56 -17.61
CA ASP A 304 -0.79 -1.04 -19.00
C ASP A 304 -2.10 -1.22 -19.79
N ASP A 305 -3.13 -1.87 -19.17
CA ASP A 305 -4.36 -2.27 -19.88
C ASP A 305 -5.63 -1.62 -19.30
N GLY A 306 -5.49 -0.58 -18.50
CA GLY A 306 -6.60 0.20 -17.96
C GLY A 306 -6.88 1.49 -18.74
N ASP A 307 -7.92 2.19 -18.31
CA ASP A 307 -8.35 3.43 -18.94
C ASP A 307 -7.49 4.64 -18.50
N VAL A 308 -6.76 4.52 -17.40
CA VAL A 308 -5.89 5.61 -16.91
C VAL A 308 -4.54 5.55 -17.60
N ASN A 309 -4.15 6.65 -18.25
CA ASN A 309 -2.84 6.80 -18.88
C ASN A 309 -1.73 6.95 -17.82
N PHE A 310 -1.05 5.86 -17.50
CA PHE A 310 -0.03 5.84 -16.47
C PHE A 310 1.19 6.72 -16.77
N LEU A 311 1.50 6.96 -18.05
CA LEU A 311 2.58 7.89 -18.41
C LEU A 311 2.24 9.33 -18.06
N GLU A 312 1.00 9.74 -18.24
CA GLU A 312 0.56 11.10 -17.87
C GLU A 312 0.42 11.22 -16.34
N VAL A 313 -0.11 10.20 -15.70
CA VAL A 313 -0.27 10.19 -14.24
C VAL A 313 1.08 10.24 -13.52
N ILE A 314 2.09 9.50 -13.98
CA ILE A 314 3.41 9.54 -13.32
C ILE A 314 4.08 10.91 -13.49
N ARG A 315 3.84 11.62 -14.59
CA ARG A 315 4.24 13.02 -14.76
C ARG A 315 3.54 13.92 -13.74
N THR A 316 2.25 13.70 -13.53
CA THR A 316 1.49 14.44 -12.51
C THR A 316 2.06 14.24 -11.11
N TYR A 317 2.44 13.02 -10.73
CA TYR A 317 3.13 12.78 -9.46
C TYR A 317 4.47 13.49 -9.38
N GLN A 318 5.27 13.47 -10.46
CA GLN A 318 6.55 14.16 -10.54
C GLN A 318 6.39 15.67 -10.39
N GLU A 319 5.49 16.28 -11.16
CA GLU A 319 5.18 17.73 -11.14
C GLU A 319 4.67 18.17 -9.77
N ALA A 320 3.91 17.32 -9.10
CA ALA A 320 3.39 17.53 -7.77
C ALA A 320 4.43 17.31 -6.65
N GLY A 321 5.67 16.90 -7.01
CA GLY A 321 6.77 16.71 -6.07
C GLY A 321 6.66 15.44 -5.22
N TYR A 322 5.92 14.42 -5.65
CA TYR A 322 5.86 13.14 -4.95
C TYR A 322 7.15 12.35 -5.18
N ASP A 323 7.77 11.89 -4.09
CA ASP A 323 9.05 11.16 -4.09
C ASP A 323 8.99 9.81 -3.33
N GLY A 324 7.79 9.35 -3.02
CA GLY A 324 7.53 8.11 -2.31
C GLY A 324 7.51 6.87 -3.21
N MET A 325 7.07 5.74 -2.63
CA MET A 325 6.90 4.47 -3.35
C MET A 325 5.70 4.51 -4.28
N LEU A 326 5.89 3.96 -5.49
CA LEU A 326 4.84 3.48 -6.38
C LEU A 326 4.90 1.96 -6.38
N MET A 327 3.83 1.29 -5.99
CA MET A 327 3.79 -0.17 -5.92
C MET A 327 2.56 -0.74 -6.62
N PRO A 328 2.69 -1.86 -7.34
CA PRO A 328 1.52 -2.62 -7.75
C PRO A 328 0.89 -3.21 -6.49
N ASP A 329 -0.33 -2.85 -6.17
CA ASP A 329 -1.06 -3.37 -5.01
C ASP A 329 -1.30 -4.86 -5.18
N HIS A 330 -1.95 -5.20 -6.27
CA HIS A 330 -2.11 -6.55 -6.80
C HIS A 330 -2.19 -6.49 -8.34
N VAL A 331 -2.12 -7.64 -8.95
CA VAL A 331 -2.15 -7.82 -10.41
C VAL A 331 -3.16 -8.91 -10.76
N PRO A 332 -3.76 -8.89 -11.96
CA PRO A 332 -4.60 -9.98 -12.43
C PRO A 332 -3.88 -11.32 -12.38
N LYS A 333 -4.60 -12.38 -12.04
CA LYS A 333 -4.07 -13.74 -12.07
C LYS A 333 -3.83 -14.19 -13.51
N ILE A 334 -2.78 -14.95 -13.71
CA ILE A 334 -2.47 -15.57 -15.02
C ILE A 334 -2.39 -17.08 -14.77
N ASP A 335 -3.05 -17.86 -15.60
CA ASP A 335 -2.95 -19.32 -15.53
C ASP A 335 -1.51 -19.76 -15.79
N GLY A 336 -0.96 -20.59 -14.90
CA GLY A 336 0.44 -21.01 -14.94
C GLY A 336 1.44 -20.05 -14.28
N ASP A 337 0.98 -18.91 -13.74
CA ASP A 337 1.82 -18.01 -12.94
C ASP A 337 1.54 -18.18 -11.43
N GLU A 338 2.15 -19.20 -10.85
CA GLU A 338 2.00 -19.47 -9.42
C GLU A 338 2.46 -18.31 -8.55
N GLY A 339 1.56 -17.83 -7.69
CA GLY A 339 1.81 -16.70 -6.78
C GLY A 339 1.93 -15.34 -7.48
N GLY A 340 1.58 -15.25 -8.77
CA GLY A 340 1.59 -13.99 -9.53
C GLY A 340 3.01 -13.45 -9.80
N ARG A 341 4.03 -14.29 -9.75
CA ARG A 341 5.44 -13.87 -9.82
C ARG A 341 5.79 -13.16 -11.12
N GLN A 342 5.31 -13.67 -12.26
CA GLN A 342 5.56 -13.06 -13.57
C GLN A 342 4.75 -11.79 -13.75
N ALA A 343 3.49 -11.80 -13.33
CA ALA A 343 2.62 -10.64 -13.38
C ALA A 343 3.15 -9.47 -12.52
N PHE A 344 3.65 -9.77 -11.31
CA PHE A 344 4.32 -8.76 -10.47
C PHE A 344 5.64 -8.29 -11.07
N ALA A 345 6.47 -9.17 -11.63
CA ALA A 345 7.71 -8.78 -12.30
C ALA A 345 7.45 -7.83 -13.48
N PHE A 346 6.41 -8.14 -14.28
CA PHE A 346 5.94 -7.24 -15.34
C PHE A 346 5.53 -5.86 -14.78
N ALA A 347 4.71 -5.84 -13.72
CA ALA A 347 4.25 -4.60 -13.11
C ALA A 347 5.40 -3.76 -12.54
N PHE A 348 6.38 -4.38 -11.87
CA PHE A 348 7.58 -3.68 -11.39
C PHE A 348 8.41 -3.09 -12.54
N GLY A 349 8.62 -3.86 -13.60
CA GLY A 349 9.35 -3.41 -14.79
C GLY A 349 8.65 -2.22 -15.46
N TYR A 350 7.33 -2.29 -15.61
CA TYR A 350 6.53 -1.23 -16.20
C TYR A 350 6.58 0.07 -15.36
N ILE A 351 6.35 -0.01 -14.06
CA ILE A 351 6.44 1.16 -13.14
C ILE A 351 7.85 1.75 -13.19
N ARG A 352 8.88 0.91 -13.14
CA ARG A 352 10.28 1.36 -13.20
C ARG A 352 10.59 2.10 -14.49
N ALA A 353 10.16 1.58 -15.64
CA ALA A 353 10.35 2.22 -16.94
C ALA A 353 9.68 3.60 -16.99
N LEU A 354 8.46 3.72 -16.45
CA LEU A 354 7.75 4.99 -16.36
C LEU A 354 8.48 6.01 -15.47
N ILE A 355 9.00 5.57 -14.32
CA ILE A 355 9.82 6.42 -13.43
C ILE A 355 11.07 6.89 -14.19
N GLN A 356 11.80 6.00 -14.85
CA GLN A 356 12.98 6.36 -15.62
C GLN A 356 12.66 7.42 -16.69
N MET A 357 11.60 7.20 -17.46
CA MET A 357 11.18 8.12 -18.53
C MET A 357 10.92 9.56 -18.07
N VAL A 358 10.33 9.74 -16.88
CA VAL A 358 10.00 11.10 -16.40
C VAL A 358 11.19 11.82 -15.79
N TYR A 359 12.24 11.09 -15.40
CA TYR A 359 13.46 11.68 -14.84
C TYR A 359 14.64 11.71 -15.81
N GLU A 360 14.55 11.03 -16.95
CA GLU A 360 15.54 11.17 -18.01
C GLU A 360 15.43 12.57 -18.63
N LYS A 361 16.56 13.29 -18.67
CA LYS A 361 16.62 14.54 -19.42
C LYS A 361 16.43 14.18 -20.89
N ARG A 362 15.41 14.75 -21.54
CA ARG A 362 15.39 14.77 -23.02
C ARG A 362 16.65 15.48 -23.48
N ALA A 363 17.52 14.73 -24.14
CA ALA A 363 18.73 15.26 -24.78
C ALA A 363 18.33 16.26 -25.89
#